data_38c6a00ea447116ff41827ca94f216f0
#
_entry.id   38c6a00ea447116ff41827ca94f216f0
#
_cell.length_a   1.000
_cell.length_b   1.000
_cell.length_c   1.000
_cell.angle_alpha   90.00
_cell.angle_beta   90.00
_cell.angle_gamma   90.00
#
_symmetry.space_group_name_H-M   'P 1'
#
loop_
_entity.id
_entity.type
_entity.pdbx_description
1 polymer ?
#
loop_
_entity_poly.entity_id
_entity_poly.type
_entity_poly.pdbx_seq_one_letter_code
_entity_poly.pdbx_strand_id
1 'polypeptide(L)'
;MKKMKLAVVFAALVSAFTFSSCLNGGDSGPSQGQWIVNIDDNYMGTKLSPDGIPGVVWNPNAASLSAYGIKDGSKRALITYTIPEGQEITETSKSLNISLVAGGCAGITIAEISNQPDTFATKGYTSSVTRFSPFLNGVPAVYTNGRYLMINCLYQANKLASVGLAVNRVSAAKDTLYLDLKTKIESGSQQGYTFYSTNYDLESYHEFYNLIPSNKTKDSIYVTVRTSVSDYGQSKMDSLTTKAKFYNR
;
A
#
# COMPACT_ATOMS: atom_id res chain seq x y z
N MET A 1 18.91 12.33 -15.42
CA MET A 1 18.11 12.32 -14.17
C MET A 1 17.12 11.13 -14.06
N LYS A 2 16.61 10.53 -15.15
CA LYS A 2 15.75 9.33 -15.08
C LYS A 2 16.49 8.04 -14.66
N LYS A 3 17.77 7.91 -14.99
CA LYS A 3 18.59 6.72 -14.68
C LYS A 3 18.92 6.58 -13.18
N MET A 4 19.08 7.69 -12.44
CA MET A 4 19.37 7.65 -11.00
C MET A 4 18.21 7.13 -10.14
N LYS A 5 16.96 7.35 -10.54
CA LYS A 5 15.79 6.88 -9.77
C LYS A 5 15.62 5.36 -9.82
N LEU A 6 16.02 4.72 -10.92
CA LEU A 6 15.94 3.28 -11.07
C LEU A 6 17.05 2.58 -10.26
N ALA A 7 18.25 3.13 -10.26
CA ALA A 7 19.37 2.61 -9.48
C ALA A 7 19.07 2.64 -7.96
N VAL A 8 18.38 3.69 -7.46
CA VAL A 8 17.96 3.78 -6.06
C VAL A 8 16.91 2.72 -5.71
N VAL A 9 16.00 2.39 -6.62
CA VAL A 9 15.00 1.34 -6.41
C VAL A 9 15.64 -0.05 -6.40
N PHE A 10 16.62 -0.31 -7.27
CA PHE A 10 17.37 -1.57 -7.24
C PHE A 10 18.30 -1.66 -6.02
N ALA A 11 18.92 -0.56 -5.60
CA ALA A 11 19.68 -0.53 -4.35
C ALA A 11 18.79 -0.82 -3.14
N ALA A 12 17.52 -0.37 -3.13
CA ALA A 12 16.55 -0.69 -2.09
C ALA A 12 16.13 -2.17 -2.12
N LEU A 13 16.00 -2.79 -3.30
CA LEU A 13 15.78 -4.24 -3.44
C LEU A 13 16.97 -5.04 -2.89
N VAL A 14 18.19 -4.66 -3.27
CA VAL A 14 19.42 -5.33 -2.78
C VAL A 14 19.61 -5.07 -1.29
N SER A 15 19.33 -3.88 -0.77
CA SER A 15 19.44 -3.60 0.66
C SER A 15 18.39 -4.31 1.54
N ALA A 16 17.22 -4.65 0.99
CA ALA A 16 16.26 -5.50 1.69
C ALA A 16 16.79 -6.92 1.92
N PHE A 17 17.71 -7.39 1.07
CA PHE A 17 18.38 -8.68 1.24
C PHE A 17 19.53 -8.67 2.26
N THR A 18 20.15 -7.51 2.53
CA THR A 18 21.32 -7.41 3.41
C THR A 18 21.00 -7.37 4.90
N PHE A 19 19.75 -7.08 5.29
CA PHE A 19 19.39 -7.02 6.71
C PHE A 19 19.15 -8.40 7.37
N SER A 20 19.02 -9.46 6.58
CA SER A 20 18.84 -10.82 7.13
C SER A 20 20.16 -11.56 7.41
N SER A 21 21.29 -11.09 6.90
CA SER A 21 22.56 -11.84 7.00
C SER A 21 23.45 -11.50 8.19
N CYS A 22 23.04 -10.56 9.06
CA CYS A 22 23.92 -10.09 10.16
C CYS A 22 23.67 -10.75 11.53
N LEU A 23 22.84 -11.78 11.65
CA LEU A 23 22.49 -12.36 12.96
C LEU A 23 22.89 -13.82 13.18
N ASN A 24 23.48 -14.54 12.20
CA ASN A 24 24.15 -15.81 12.52
C ASN A 24 25.19 -16.16 11.42
N GLY A 25 26.43 -16.25 11.82
CA GLY A 25 27.48 -16.82 10.99
C GLY A 25 27.23 -18.33 10.78
N GLY A 26 26.97 -18.72 9.55
CA GLY A 26 26.87 -20.12 9.15
C GLY A 26 25.68 -20.39 8.26
N ASP A 27 25.95 -20.73 7.02
CA ASP A 27 25.05 -21.10 5.92
C ASP A 27 24.27 -19.95 5.26
N SER A 28 24.71 -19.61 4.08
CA SER A 28 24.04 -18.68 3.16
C SER A 28 22.83 -19.34 2.50
N GLY A 29 21.75 -19.51 3.27
CA GLY A 29 20.46 -19.83 2.70
C GLY A 29 19.95 -18.69 1.80
N PRO A 30 19.04 -18.94 0.86
CA PRO A 30 18.50 -17.91 -0.03
C PRO A 30 17.92 -16.76 0.78
N SER A 31 18.31 -15.52 0.44
CA SER A 31 17.86 -14.31 1.12
C SER A 31 16.33 -14.19 1.01
N GLN A 32 15.66 -14.09 2.17
CA GLN A 32 14.22 -13.88 2.23
C GLN A 32 13.89 -12.39 2.27
N GLY A 33 12.89 -12.00 1.49
CA GLY A 33 12.34 -10.65 1.51
C GLY A 33 10.84 -10.64 1.82
N GLN A 34 10.33 -9.48 2.26
CA GLN A 34 8.89 -9.25 2.40
C GLN A 34 8.48 -8.05 1.56
N TRP A 35 7.33 -8.15 0.89
CA TRP A 35 6.82 -7.06 0.08
C TRP A 35 5.30 -7.07 -0.03
N ILE A 36 4.72 -5.89 -0.24
CA ILE A 36 3.30 -5.76 -0.56
C ILE A 36 3.16 -5.72 -2.08
N VAL A 37 2.23 -6.52 -2.61
CA VAL A 37 2.02 -6.67 -4.04
C VAL A 37 0.55 -6.57 -4.42
N ASN A 38 0.28 -6.11 -5.65
CA ASN A 38 -0.99 -6.35 -6.31
C ASN A 38 -0.96 -7.74 -6.96
N ILE A 39 -2.09 -8.42 -6.95
CA ILE A 39 -2.27 -9.73 -7.55
C ILE A 39 -3.10 -9.55 -8.83
N ASP A 40 -2.52 -9.93 -9.95
CA ASP A 40 -3.19 -10.08 -11.24
C ASP A 40 -3.25 -11.56 -11.58
N ASP A 41 -4.41 -12.16 -11.33
CA ASP A 41 -4.66 -13.56 -11.56
C ASP A 41 -5.57 -13.71 -12.79
N ASN A 42 -5.01 -14.26 -13.84
CA ASN A 42 -5.70 -14.43 -15.12
C ASN A 42 -5.40 -15.81 -15.71
N TYR A 43 -6.03 -16.13 -16.85
CA TYR A 43 -5.87 -17.43 -17.52
C TYR A 43 -4.42 -17.75 -17.94
N MET A 44 -3.53 -16.77 -18.00
CA MET A 44 -2.09 -16.96 -18.32
C MET A 44 -1.25 -17.21 -17.07
N GLY A 45 -1.87 -17.19 -15.89
CA GLY A 45 -1.20 -17.39 -14.60
C GLY A 45 -1.22 -16.16 -13.72
N THR A 46 -0.72 -16.34 -12.51
CA THR A 46 -0.65 -15.29 -11.49
C THR A 46 0.58 -14.41 -11.70
N LYS A 47 0.37 -13.10 -11.70
CA LYS A 47 1.42 -12.09 -11.73
C LYS A 47 1.29 -11.19 -10.51
N LEU A 48 2.43 -10.78 -9.96
CA LEU A 48 2.48 -9.89 -8.80
C LEU A 48 3.16 -8.59 -9.18
N SER A 49 2.53 -7.46 -8.88
CA SER A 49 3.10 -6.14 -9.10
C SER A 49 3.53 -5.54 -7.76
N PRO A 50 4.84 -5.45 -7.47
CA PRO A 50 5.33 -4.97 -6.19
C PRO A 50 5.08 -3.46 -6.01
N ASP A 51 4.76 -3.06 -4.79
CA ASP A 51 4.55 -1.66 -4.45
C ASP A 51 5.86 -0.87 -4.56
N GLY A 52 5.79 0.35 -5.08
CA GLY A 52 6.94 1.23 -5.22
C GLY A 52 7.91 0.88 -6.37
N ILE A 53 7.67 -0.19 -7.12
CA ILE A 53 8.51 -0.65 -8.24
C ILE A 53 7.68 -0.68 -9.53
N PRO A 54 7.40 0.46 -10.14
CA PRO A 54 6.53 0.52 -11.30
C PRO A 54 7.15 -0.18 -12.53
N GLY A 55 6.33 -0.95 -13.25
CA GLY A 55 6.72 -1.62 -14.49
C GLY A 55 7.50 -2.92 -14.31
N VAL A 56 7.66 -3.37 -13.06
CA VAL A 56 8.25 -4.69 -12.75
C VAL A 56 7.13 -5.66 -12.36
N VAL A 57 7.20 -6.87 -12.87
CA VAL A 57 6.28 -7.96 -12.58
C VAL A 57 7.04 -9.10 -11.93
N TRP A 58 6.52 -9.64 -10.84
CA TRP A 58 7.03 -10.83 -10.21
C TRP A 58 6.16 -12.03 -10.57
N ASN A 59 6.81 -13.11 -10.99
CA ASN A 59 6.16 -14.36 -11.34
C ASN A 59 6.38 -15.35 -10.18
N PRO A 60 5.37 -15.65 -9.39
CA PRO A 60 5.49 -16.61 -8.31
C PRO A 60 5.61 -18.03 -8.87
N ASN A 61 6.55 -18.80 -8.37
CA ASN A 61 6.61 -20.24 -8.64
C ASN A 61 5.59 -20.96 -7.73
N ALA A 62 4.32 -20.81 -8.05
CA ALA A 62 3.23 -21.34 -7.25
C ALA A 62 2.06 -21.75 -8.15
N ALA A 63 1.56 -22.97 -7.98
CA ALA A 63 0.38 -23.47 -8.68
C ALA A 63 -0.91 -22.78 -8.16
N SER A 64 -0.93 -22.36 -6.89
CA SER A 64 -2.03 -21.62 -6.26
C SER A 64 -1.48 -20.78 -5.12
N LEU A 65 -1.98 -19.55 -5.00
CA LEU A 65 -1.66 -18.66 -3.89
C LEU A 65 -2.30 -19.10 -2.58
N SER A 66 -3.39 -19.85 -2.62
CA SER A 66 -4.08 -20.34 -1.41
C SER A 66 -3.22 -21.30 -0.59
N ALA A 67 -2.30 -22.04 -1.22
CA ALA A 67 -1.31 -22.87 -0.53
C ALA A 67 -0.35 -22.06 0.36
N TYR A 68 -0.24 -20.75 0.13
CA TYR A 68 0.60 -19.83 0.90
C TYR A 68 -0.19 -18.92 1.85
N GLY A 69 -1.50 -19.17 2.03
CA GLY A 69 -2.35 -18.41 2.94
C GLY A 69 -3.03 -17.19 2.31
N ILE A 70 -2.90 -17.01 1.01
CA ILE A 70 -3.56 -15.93 0.25
C ILE A 70 -4.86 -16.49 -0.31
N LYS A 71 -5.99 -16.02 0.20
CA LYS A 71 -7.31 -16.50 -0.25
C LYS A 71 -7.56 -16.21 -1.72
N ASP A 72 -8.27 -17.11 -2.39
CA ASP A 72 -8.69 -16.92 -3.78
C ASP A 72 -9.50 -15.62 -3.94
N GLY A 73 -9.25 -14.92 -5.02
CA GLY A 73 -9.87 -13.61 -5.29
C GLY A 73 -9.22 -12.43 -4.55
N SER A 74 -8.22 -12.64 -3.68
CA SER A 74 -7.44 -11.55 -3.10
C SER A 74 -6.81 -10.71 -4.19
N LYS A 75 -6.91 -9.40 -4.09
CA LYS A 75 -6.32 -8.46 -5.06
C LYS A 75 -4.99 -7.90 -4.61
N ARG A 76 -4.69 -8.02 -3.32
CA ARG A 76 -3.44 -7.58 -2.71
C ARG A 76 -2.98 -8.55 -1.64
N ALA A 77 -1.67 -8.66 -1.47
CA ALA A 77 -1.08 -9.48 -0.42
C ALA A 77 0.22 -8.87 0.12
N LEU A 78 0.51 -9.17 1.38
CA LEU A 78 1.86 -9.19 1.91
C LEU A 78 2.44 -10.57 1.59
N ILE A 79 3.59 -10.62 0.97
CA ILE A 79 4.29 -11.87 0.64
C ILE A 79 5.66 -11.91 1.29
N THR A 80 6.04 -13.10 1.72
CA THR A 80 7.45 -13.45 1.99
C THR A 80 7.94 -14.30 0.84
N TYR A 81 9.09 -13.95 0.30
CA TYR A 81 9.63 -14.59 -0.90
C TYR A 81 11.14 -14.78 -0.85
N THR A 82 11.62 -15.66 -1.69
CA THR A 82 13.05 -15.82 -2.03
C THR A 82 13.24 -15.67 -3.53
N ILE A 83 14.42 -15.27 -3.93
CA ILE A 83 14.83 -15.24 -5.33
C ILE A 83 15.60 -16.54 -5.61
N PRO A 84 15.19 -17.34 -6.63
CA PRO A 84 15.91 -18.53 -7.03
C PRO A 84 17.37 -18.22 -7.39
N GLU A 85 18.27 -19.13 -7.04
CA GLU A 85 19.68 -19.02 -7.41
C GLU A 85 19.87 -18.97 -8.93
N GLY A 86 20.91 -18.28 -9.36
CA GLY A 86 21.25 -18.17 -10.78
C GLY A 86 20.39 -17.21 -11.58
N GLN A 87 19.42 -16.54 -10.97
CA GLN A 87 18.64 -15.51 -11.67
C GLN A 87 19.41 -14.19 -11.71
N GLU A 88 19.79 -13.78 -12.92
CA GLU A 88 20.42 -12.48 -13.14
C GLU A 88 19.38 -11.36 -13.04
N ILE A 89 19.63 -10.39 -12.15
CA ILE A 89 18.79 -9.21 -11.96
C ILE A 89 19.58 -7.99 -12.41
N THR A 90 19.07 -7.31 -13.43
CA THR A 90 19.69 -6.11 -13.99
C THR A 90 18.76 -4.92 -13.81
N GLU A 91 19.26 -3.70 -13.98
CA GLU A 91 18.46 -2.46 -13.94
C GLU A 91 17.36 -2.41 -15.02
N THR A 92 17.46 -3.25 -16.04
CA THR A 92 16.50 -3.33 -17.14
C THR A 92 15.51 -4.49 -16.98
N SER A 93 15.67 -5.32 -15.95
CA SER A 93 14.79 -6.46 -15.70
C SER A 93 13.37 -5.99 -15.42
N LYS A 94 12.42 -6.40 -16.26
CA LYS A 94 10.99 -6.09 -16.12
C LYS A 94 10.21 -7.21 -15.45
N SER A 95 10.83 -8.34 -15.25
CA SER A 95 10.22 -9.52 -14.67
C SER A 95 11.21 -10.23 -13.75
N LEU A 96 10.68 -10.78 -12.66
CA LEU A 96 11.45 -11.51 -11.67
C LEU A 96 10.70 -12.78 -11.30
N ASN A 97 11.34 -13.93 -11.33
CA ASN A 97 10.78 -15.14 -10.77
C ASN A 97 11.07 -15.17 -9.27
N ILE A 98 10.07 -15.52 -8.49
CA ILE A 98 10.18 -15.62 -7.04
C ILE A 98 9.61 -16.95 -6.55
N SER A 99 10.09 -17.42 -5.41
CA SER A 99 9.49 -18.52 -4.66
C SER A 99 8.84 -17.96 -3.40
N LEU A 100 7.55 -18.24 -3.21
CA LEU A 100 6.83 -17.83 -2.01
C LEU A 100 7.19 -18.71 -0.83
N VAL A 101 7.24 -18.13 0.36
CA VAL A 101 7.53 -18.84 1.61
C VAL A 101 6.23 -19.16 2.32
N ALA A 102 5.99 -20.45 2.57
CA ALA A 102 4.79 -20.92 3.27
C ALA A 102 4.71 -20.32 4.69
N GLY A 103 3.51 -19.91 5.11
CA GLY A 103 3.28 -19.26 6.39
C GLY A 103 3.75 -17.81 6.51
N GLY A 104 4.43 -17.29 5.46
CA GLY A 104 4.91 -15.89 5.43
C GLY A 104 4.07 -14.96 4.55
N CYS A 105 2.94 -15.42 4.01
CA CYS A 105 2.09 -14.64 3.14
C CYS A 105 0.70 -14.45 3.73
N ALA A 106 0.07 -13.32 3.42
CA ALA A 106 -1.29 -13.03 3.84
C ALA A 106 -2.00 -12.12 2.82
N GLY A 107 -3.25 -12.42 2.50
CA GLY A 107 -4.10 -11.51 1.75
C GLY A 107 -4.36 -10.22 2.54
N ILE A 108 -4.35 -9.08 1.85
CA ILE A 108 -4.65 -7.78 2.44
C ILE A 108 -6.10 -7.42 2.16
N THR A 109 -6.84 -7.09 3.22
CA THR A 109 -8.20 -6.56 3.09
C THR A 109 -8.18 -5.18 2.47
N ILE A 110 -9.02 -4.98 1.47
CA ILE A 110 -9.21 -3.70 0.80
C ILE A 110 -10.53 -3.11 1.30
N ALA A 111 -10.49 -1.89 1.78
CA ALA A 111 -11.66 -1.16 2.24
C ALA A 111 -12.20 -0.24 1.13
N GLU A 112 -13.48 0.10 1.24
CA GLU A 112 -14.12 1.07 0.37
C GLU A 112 -13.97 2.49 0.92
N ILE A 113 -13.99 3.47 0.02
CA ILE A 113 -14.02 4.88 0.36
C ILE A 113 -15.49 5.29 0.57
N SER A 114 -15.79 5.92 1.69
CA SER A 114 -17.14 6.41 1.95
C SER A 114 -17.43 7.66 1.12
N ASN A 115 -18.58 7.66 0.45
CA ASN A 115 -19.09 8.83 -0.28
C ASN A 115 -19.86 9.80 0.63
N GLN A 116 -20.05 9.47 1.92
CA GLN A 116 -20.86 10.21 2.87
C GLN A 116 -20.03 10.61 4.11
N PRO A 117 -19.28 11.71 4.03
CA PRO A 117 -18.42 12.15 5.13
C PRO A 117 -19.21 12.47 6.41
N ASP A 118 -20.45 12.97 6.28
CA ASP A 118 -21.30 13.37 7.42
C ASP A 118 -21.73 12.17 8.27
N THR A 119 -21.77 10.96 7.70
CA THR A 119 -22.12 9.76 8.46
C THR A 119 -20.94 9.16 9.24
N PHE A 120 -19.73 9.67 9.06
CA PHE A 120 -18.54 9.15 9.75
C PHE A 120 -18.64 9.33 11.26
N ALA A 121 -19.03 10.52 11.72
CA ALA A 121 -19.18 10.81 13.15
C ALA A 121 -20.27 9.93 13.78
N THR A 122 -21.39 9.73 13.10
CA THR A 122 -22.48 8.88 13.58
C THR A 122 -22.10 7.40 13.65
N LYS A 123 -21.17 6.95 12.82
CA LYS A 123 -20.58 5.59 12.84
C LYS A 123 -19.43 5.46 13.85
N GLY A 124 -19.11 6.53 14.60
CA GLY A 124 -18.08 6.53 15.63
C GLY A 124 -16.65 6.79 15.12
N TYR A 125 -16.47 7.26 13.90
CA TYR A 125 -15.17 7.68 13.37
C TYR A 125 -14.88 9.12 13.80
N THR A 126 -14.46 9.28 15.04
CA THR A 126 -14.27 10.60 15.67
C THR A 126 -12.83 10.87 16.06
N SER A 127 -11.99 9.84 16.07
CA SER A 127 -10.62 9.95 16.56
C SER A 127 -9.64 10.27 15.44
N SER A 128 -8.53 10.87 15.84
CA SER A 128 -7.42 11.28 14.99
C SER A 128 -6.33 10.20 14.95
N VAL A 129 -5.48 10.24 13.95
CA VAL A 129 -4.20 9.51 13.99
C VAL A 129 -3.14 10.37 14.68
N THR A 130 -2.08 9.75 15.19
CA THR A 130 -0.97 10.50 15.78
C THR A 130 -0.10 11.10 14.70
N ARG A 131 0.23 10.30 13.68
CA ARG A 131 0.99 10.74 12.50
C ARG A 131 0.90 9.72 11.37
N PHE A 132 1.17 10.17 10.17
CA PHE A 132 1.51 9.27 9.07
C PHE A 132 2.90 8.66 9.31
N SER A 133 3.05 7.37 9.04
CA SER A 133 4.31 6.66 9.31
C SER A 133 4.57 5.61 8.22
N PRO A 134 5.70 5.65 7.51
CA PRO A 134 6.02 4.64 6.52
C PRO A 134 6.06 3.23 7.10
N PHE A 135 5.59 2.24 6.35
CA PHE A 135 5.67 0.83 6.73
C PHE A 135 6.99 0.20 6.30
N LEU A 136 7.44 0.52 5.08
CA LEU A 136 8.68 0.04 4.49
C LEU A 136 9.64 1.20 4.27
N ASN A 137 10.92 0.97 4.46
CA ASN A 137 11.95 1.96 4.16
C ASN A 137 11.91 2.34 2.67
N GLY A 138 11.90 3.64 2.41
CA GLY A 138 11.85 4.17 1.04
C GLY A 138 10.45 4.23 0.41
N VAL A 139 9.41 3.69 1.07
CA VAL A 139 8.01 3.80 0.61
C VAL A 139 7.31 4.90 1.43
N PRO A 140 6.66 5.88 0.79
CA PRO A 140 5.93 6.93 1.50
C PRO A 140 4.82 6.35 2.40
N ALA A 141 4.43 7.10 3.45
CA ALA A 141 3.33 6.70 4.31
C ALA A 141 1.97 6.67 3.60
N VAL A 142 1.80 7.50 2.57
CA VAL A 142 0.63 7.51 1.68
C VAL A 142 1.12 7.38 0.27
N TYR A 143 0.68 6.34 -0.43
CA TYR A 143 1.08 6.07 -1.81
C TYR A 143 0.01 5.26 -2.54
N THR A 144 0.14 5.16 -3.85
CA THR A 144 -0.75 4.36 -4.69
C THR A 144 0.04 3.31 -5.49
N ASN A 145 -0.59 2.17 -5.70
CA ASN A 145 -0.17 1.19 -6.68
C ASN A 145 -1.39 0.83 -7.55
N GLY A 146 -1.40 1.36 -8.77
CA GLY A 146 -2.59 1.29 -9.61
C GLY A 146 -3.78 2.01 -8.97
N ARG A 147 -4.90 1.29 -8.87
CA ARG A 147 -6.14 1.78 -8.27
C ARG A 147 -6.16 1.76 -6.73
N TYR A 148 -5.18 1.14 -6.11
CA TYR A 148 -5.17 0.99 -4.67
C TYR A 148 -4.38 2.09 -4.00
N LEU A 149 -5.00 2.70 -2.98
CA LEU A 149 -4.41 3.71 -2.11
C LEU A 149 -4.00 3.05 -0.80
N MET A 150 -2.73 3.15 -0.45
CA MET A 150 -2.17 2.67 0.81
C MET A 150 -1.96 3.83 1.76
N ILE A 151 -2.40 3.65 3.00
CA ILE A 151 -2.24 4.61 4.08
C ILE A 151 -1.66 3.90 5.29
N ASN A 152 -0.51 4.37 5.72
CA ASN A 152 0.20 3.86 6.89
C ASN A 152 0.24 4.95 7.95
N CYS A 153 -0.26 4.65 9.14
CA CYS A 153 -0.34 5.62 10.22
C CYS A 153 -0.07 4.99 11.60
N LEU A 154 0.34 5.84 12.51
CA LEU A 154 0.47 5.56 13.92
C LEU A 154 -0.67 6.26 14.65
N TYR A 155 -1.30 5.60 15.62
CA TYR A 155 -2.32 6.20 16.47
C TYR A 155 -2.12 5.79 17.92
N GLN A 156 -2.62 6.65 18.81
CA GLN A 156 -2.46 6.49 20.24
C GLN A 156 -3.65 5.71 20.83
N ALA A 157 -3.66 4.42 20.59
CA ALA A 157 -4.59 3.47 21.18
C ALA A 157 -4.02 2.06 21.05
N ASN A 158 -4.26 1.20 22.01
CA ASN A 158 -3.87 -0.20 21.89
C ASN A 158 -4.95 -1.06 21.23
N LYS A 159 -6.16 -0.52 21.08
CA LYS A 159 -7.27 -1.19 20.40
C LYS A 159 -7.94 -0.25 19.42
N LEU A 160 -7.79 -0.55 18.16
CA LEU A 160 -8.44 0.13 17.05
C LEU A 160 -9.57 -0.75 16.52
N ALA A 161 -10.79 -0.22 16.47
CA ALA A 161 -11.88 -0.91 15.82
C ALA A 161 -11.74 -0.89 14.30
N SER A 162 -11.45 0.30 13.75
CA SER A 162 -11.27 0.44 12.31
C SER A 162 -10.70 1.81 11.93
N VAL A 163 -10.17 1.90 10.71
CA VAL A 163 -9.81 3.14 10.05
C VAL A 163 -10.74 3.34 8.87
N GLY A 164 -11.28 4.54 8.73
CA GLY A 164 -12.20 4.89 7.66
C GLY A 164 -11.67 6.05 6.83
N LEU A 165 -11.98 6.04 5.55
CA LEU A 165 -11.63 7.07 4.58
C LEU A 165 -12.90 7.56 3.90
N ALA A 166 -13.11 8.88 3.88
CA ALA A 166 -14.26 9.49 3.24
C ALA A 166 -13.86 10.56 2.25
N VAL A 167 -14.64 10.70 1.19
CA VAL A 167 -14.48 11.81 0.25
C VAL A 167 -14.85 13.11 0.96
N ASN A 168 -13.93 14.07 0.98
CA ASN A 168 -14.20 15.40 1.45
C ASN A 168 -14.65 16.32 0.30
N ARG A 169 -13.83 16.38 -0.74
CA ARG A 169 -14.14 17.17 -1.94
C ARG A 169 -13.26 16.76 -3.12
N VAL A 170 -13.64 17.19 -4.29
CA VAL A 170 -12.81 17.21 -5.48
C VAL A 170 -12.40 18.66 -5.77
N SER A 171 -11.17 18.88 -6.25
CA SER A 171 -10.75 20.22 -6.69
C SER A 171 -11.61 20.74 -7.84
N ALA A 172 -11.72 22.06 -7.97
CA ALA A 172 -12.46 22.68 -9.08
C ALA A 172 -11.89 22.26 -10.46
N ALA A 173 -10.57 22.05 -10.55
CA ALA A 173 -9.90 21.56 -11.76
C ALA A 173 -10.08 20.05 -11.99
N LYS A 174 -10.79 19.34 -11.09
CA LYS A 174 -11.00 17.87 -11.13
C LYS A 174 -9.70 17.07 -11.27
N ASP A 175 -8.60 17.57 -10.72
CA ASP A 175 -7.28 16.93 -10.76
C ASP A 175 -6.80 16.44 -9.40
N THR A 176 -7.53 16.79 -8.34
CA THR A 176 -7.19 16.41 -6.96
C THR A 176 -8.43 15.94 -6.21
N LEU A 177 -8.34 14.72 -5.67
CA LEU A 177 -9.32 14.14 -4.76
C LEU A 177 -8.84 14.32 -3.33
N TYR A 178 -9.62 14.99 -2.50
CA TYR A 178 -9.35 15.18 -1.07
C TYR A 178 -10.14 14.17 -0.25
N LEU A 179 -9.44 13.40 0.56
CA LEU A 179 -9.98 12.35 1.41
C LEU A 179 -9.67 12.64 2.87
N ASP A 180 -10.66 12.46 3.75
CA ASP A 180 -10.50 12.59 5.20
C ASP A 180 -10.35 11.21 5.83
N LEU A 181 -9.22 11.00 6.51
CA LEU A 181 -8.91 9.80 7.27
C LEU A 181 -9.33 10.01 8.72
N LYS A 182 -10.12 9.08 9.24
CA LYS A 182 -10.57 9.07 10.65
C LYS A 182 -10.52 7.67 11.21
N THR A 183 -10.41 7.58 12.52
CA THR A 183 -10.33 6.30 13.24
C THR A 183 -11.51 6.12 14.17
N LYS A 184 -11.89 4.87 14.35
CA LYS A 184 -12.82 4.42 15.39
C LYS A 184 -12.03 3.60 16.39
N ILE A 185 -12.00 4.05 17.65
CA ILE A 185 -11.31 3.39 18.75
C ILE A 185 -12.31 2.53 19.51
N GLU A 186 -11.90 1.32 19.89
CA GLU A 186 -12.72 0.46 20.72
C GLU A 186 -12.88 1.02 22.15
N SER A 187 -14.02 0.80 22.75
CA SER A 187 -14.25 1.15 24.15
C SER A 187 -13.30 0.35 25.07
N GLY A 188 -12.76 1.00 26.10
CA GLY A 188 -11.79 0.40 27.00
C GLY A 188 -10.37 0.28 26.43
N SER A 189 -10.09 0.95 25.31
CA SER A 189 -8.73 1.10 24.79
C SER A 189 -7.87 1.89 25.78
N GLN A 190 -6.70 1.34 26.12
CA GLN A 190 -5.70 2.01 26.96
C GLN A 190 -4.78 2.88 26.10
N GLN A 191 -4.02 3.76 26.74
CA GLN A 191 -2.97 4.51 26.05
C GLN A 191 -1.88 3.54 25.59
N GLY A 192 -1.49 3.71 24.32
CA GLY A 192 -0.45 2.93 23.66
C GLY A 192 -0.31 3.41 22.23
N TYR A 193 0.76 2.99 21.56
CA TYR A 193 0.93 3.31 20.14
C TYR A 193 0.76 2.04 19.31
N THR A 194 -0.09 2.12 18.30
CA THR A 194 -0.29 1.02 17.35
C THR A 194 -0.06 1.53 15.94
N PHE A 195 0.71 0.79 15.18
CA PHE A 195 0.87 1.00 13.75
C PHE A 195 -0.27 0.31 13.00
N TYR A 196 -0.82 1.00 12.03
CA TYR A 196 -1.90 0.47 11.19
C TYR A 196 -1.65 0.79 9.72
N SER A 197 -1.74 -0.24 8.90
CA SER A 197 -1.69 -0.14 7.44
C SER A 197 -3.05 -0.50 6.87
N THR A 198 -3.58 0.36 6.03
CA THR A 198 -4.88 0.14 5.39
C THR A 198 -4.80 0.41 3.91
N ASN A 199 -5.60 -0.33 3.15
CA ASN A 199 -5.66 -0.27 1.70
C ASN A 199 -7.08 0.04 1.27
N TYR A 200 -7.22 0.99 0.38
CA TYR A 200 -8.51 1.43 -0.17
C TYR A 200 -8.53 1.27 -1.67
N ASP A 201 -9.69 0.89 -2.20
CA ASP A 201 -9.94 0.89 -3.62
C ASP A 201 -10.44 2.27 -4.05
N LEU A 202 -9.66 3.00 -4.83
CA LEU A 202 -10.06 4.31 -5.36
C LEU A 202 -11.27 4.21 -6.28
N GLU A 203 -11.45 3.06 -6.97
CA GLU A 203 -12.60 2.83 -7.83
C GLU A 203 -13.91 2.59 -7.07
N SER A 204 -13.84 2.35 -5.73
CA SER A 204 -15.04 2.28 -4.89
C SER A 204 -15.74 3.64 -4.75
N TYR A 205 -15.03 4.74 -5.03
CA TYR A 205 -15.63 6.05 -5.17
C TYR A 205 -16.32 6.15 -6.54
N HIS A 206 -17.64 6.21 -6.55
CA HIS A 206 -18.46 6.09 -7.77
C HIS A 206 -18.18 7.17 -8.84
N GLU A 207 -17.67 8.36 -8.43
CA GLU A 207 -17.30 9.42 -9.37
C GLU A 207 -15.81 9.41 -9.73
N PHE A 208 -15.05 8.40 -9.28
CA PHE A 208 -13.61 8.36 -9.50
C PHE A 208 -13.24 8.48 -10.99
N TYR A 209 -13.98 7.78 -11.84
CA TYR A 209 -13.78 7.84 -13.29
C TYR A 209 -14.12 9.18 -13.90
N ASN A 210 -15.03 9.96 -13.29
CA ASN A 210 -15.39 11.30 -13.75
C ASN A 210 -14.26 12.32 -13.51
N LEU A 211 -13.25 11.96 -12.69
CA LEU A 211 -12.06 12.76 -12.49
C LEU A 211 -11.04 12.59 -13.63
N ILE A 212 -11.20 11.57 -14.46
CA ILE A 212 -10.37 11.31 -15.62
C ILE A 212 -10.91 12.14 -16.78
N PRO A 213 -10.14 13.09 -17.33
CA PRO A 213 -10.58 13.84 -18.48
C PRO A 213 -10.90 12.92 -19.65
N SER A 214 -12.06 13.10 -20.29
CA SER A 214 -12.52 12.29 -21.44
C SER A 214 -11.56 12.36 -22.63
N ASN A 215 -10.75 13.41 -22.74
CA ASN A 215 -9.76 13.59 -23.79
C ASN A 215 -8.42 12.91 -23.54
N LYS A 216 -8.29 12.10 -22.46
CA LYS A 216 -7.07 11.38 -22.09
C LYS A 216 -5.80 12.23 -21.99
N THR A 217 -5.92 13.55 -21.77
CA THR A 217 -4.77 14.44 -21.64
C THR A 217 -4.00 14.26 -20.33
N LYS A 218 -4.63 13.61 -19.35
CA LYS A 218 -4.01 13.28 -18.06
C LYS A 218 -4.11 11.77 -17.83
N ASP A 219 -3.02 11.17 -17.39
CA ASP A 219 -2.91 9.75 -17.02
C ASP A 219 -3.08 9.51 -15.53
N SER A 220 -3.31 10.57 -14.76
CA SER A 220 -3.27 10.52 -13.31
C SER A 220 -4.00 11.70 -12.67
N ILE A 221 -4.42 11.49 -11.42
CA ILE A 221 -4.88 12.54 -10.50
C ILE A 221 -4.01 12.59 -9.26
N TYR A 222 -4.10 13.68 -8.51
CA TYR A 222 -3.57 13.77 -7.16
C TYR A 222 -4.61 13.26 -6.16
N VAL A 223 -4.16 12.50 -5.18
CA VAL A 223 -4.96 12.08 -4.04
C VAL A 223 -4.32 12.65 -2.79
N THR A 224 -5.04 13.50 -2.08
CA THR A 224 -4.60 14.11 -0.83
C THR A 224 -5.38 13.52 0.33
N VAL A 225 -4.68 12.78 1.18
CA VAL A 225 -5.24 12.24 2.41
C VAL A 225 -4.98 13.23 3.53
N ARG A 226 -6.03 13.62 4.23
CA ARG A 226 -5.99 14.57 5.35
C ARG A 226 -6.45 13.88 6.62
N THR A 227 -5.87 14.24 7.72
CA THR A 227 -6.29 13.79 9.05
C THR A 227 -5.99 14.86 10.08
N SER A 228 -6.74 14.87 11.17
CA SER A 228 -6.28 15.58 12.36
C SER A 228 -5.20 14.73 13.01
N VAL A 229 -4.06 15.32 13.32
CA VAL A 229 -3.03 14.69 14.14
C VAL A 229 -3.04 15.29 15.52
N SER A 230 -2.94 14.44 16.53
CA SER A 230 -2.86 14.88 17.91
C SER A 230 -1.47 14.54 18.43
N ASP A 231 -0.67 15.57 18.67
CA ASP A 231 0.65 15.44 19.24
C ASP A 231 0.75 16.34 20.47
N TYR A 232 1.12 15.78 21.62
CA TYR A 232 1.24 16.47 22.92
C TYR A 232 0.00 17.34 23.28
N GLY A 233 -1.19 16.85 22.97
CA GLY A 233 -2.46 17.54 23.31
C GLY A 233 -2.85 18.68 22.36
N GLN A 234 -2.06 18.95 21.32
CA GLN A 234 -2.42 19.89 20.26
C GLN A 234 -2.93 19.13 19.03
N SER A 235 -4.08 19.51 18.53
CA SER A 235 -4.64 18.96 17.31
C SER A 235 -4.34 19.90 16.14
N LYS A 236 -3.69 19.37 15.10
CA LYS A 236 -3.49 20.10 13.83
C LYS A 236 -3.91 19.22 12.66
N MET A 237 -4.29 19.86 11.56
CA MET A 237 -4.49 19.14 10.31
C MET A 237 -3.14 18.79 9.67
N ASP A 238 -2.99 17.53 9.30
CA ASP A 238 -1.86 17.05 8.51
C ASP A 238 -2.38 16.44 7.22
N SER A 239 -1.57 16.48 6.17
CA SER A 239 -1.95 15.95 4.87
C SER A 239 -0.76 15.44 4.08
N LEU A 240 -0.97 14.33 3.38
CA LEU A 240 -0.01 13.80 2.42
C LEU A 240 -0.69 13.62 1.06
N THR A 241 0.03 14.02 0.03
CA THR A 241 -0.44 13.92 -1.36
C THR A 241 0.36 12.87 -2.11
N THR A 242 -0.33 12.01 -2.82
CA THR A 242 0.25 11.05 -3.75
C THR A 242 -0.38 11.18 -5.13
N LYS A 243 0.21 10.56 -6.13
CA LYS A 243 -0.26 10.58 -7.51
C LYS A 243 -0.81 9.22 -7.90
N ALA A 244 -2.11 9.12 -8.10
CA ALA A 244 -2.76 7.92 -8.61
C ALA A 244 -2.69 7.93 -10.14
N LYS A 245 -2.10 6.88 -10.72
CA LYS A 245 -2.08 6.68 -12.16
C LYS A 245 -3.27 5.82 -12.56
N PHE A 246 -3.92 6.23 -13.65
CA PHE A 246 -4.94 5.41 -14.29
C PHE A 246 -4.25 4.46 -15.26
N TYR A 247 -4.51 3.18 -15.11
CA TYR A 247 -4.14 2.23 -16.15
C TYR A 247 -5.21 2.31 -17.23
N ASN A 248 -4.78 2.50 -18.48
CA ASN A 248 -5.68 2.41 -19.62
C ASN A 248 -6.36 1.03 -19.58
N ARG A 249 -7.66 1.03 -19.49
CA ARG A 249 -8.48 -0.15 -19.79
C ARG A 249 -8.52 -0.40 -21.28
#